data_866b84f957fc00ce35e29a2dc8ea1ea5
#
_entry.id   866b84f957fc00ce35e29a2dc8ea1ea5
#
_cell.length_a   1.000
_cell.length_b   1.000
_cell.length_c   1.000
_cell.angle_alpha   90.00
_cell.angle_beta   90.00
_cell.angle_gamma   90.00
#
_symmetry.space_group_name_H-M   'P 1'
#
loop_
_entity.id
_entity.type
_entity.pdbx_description
1 polymer ?
#
loop_
_entity_poly.entity_id
_entity_poly.type
_entity_poly.pdbx_seq_one_letter_code
_entity_poly.pdbx_strand_id
1 'polypeptide(L)'
;MFKVALYLLIAVILAIFLLPFVYTISPYQLDPTKILQAPSFEHLFGTDRLGRDMFARVLNGGQTSLIIGFLAASTSSMVGLLMGINAGYFKGNMDKTISIMIDLFLTFPTFFLLLALVSYIQASALILIIVISITSWMGMARMIRSESFAIGNKPFIKILKVANVSTFKIIFKY
;
A
#
# COMPACT_ATOMS: atom_id res chain seq x y z
N MET A 1 14.10 -20.26 -10.64
CA MET A 1 14.38 -18.94 -10.08
C MET A 1 13.16 -18.30 -9.39
N PHE A 2 11.98 -18.21 -10.02
CA PHE A 2 10.77 -17.60 -9.42
C PHE A 2 10.36 -18.21 -8.06
N LYS A 3 10.29 -19.54 -7.96
CA LYS A 3 9.92 -20.24 -6.69
C LYS A 3 10.88 -19.91 -5.54
N VAL A 4 12.20 -19.86 -5.82
CA VAL A 4 13.22 -19.53 -4.81
C VAL A 4 13.04 -18.11 -4.31
N ALA A 5 12.84 -17.13 -5.21
CA ALA A 5 12.58 -15.74 -4.84
C ALA A 5 11.29 -15.60 -4.00
N LEU A 6 10.24 -16.33 -4.36
CA LEU A 6 8.99 -16.33 -3.59
C LEU A 6 9.19 -16.90 -2.18
N TYR A 7 9.90 -18.02 -2.04
CA TYR A 7 10.16 -18.60 -0.71
C TYR A 7 11.03 -17.68 0.14
N LEU A 8 12.04 -17.03 -0.44
CA LEU A 8 12.87 -16.06 0.28
C LEU A 8 12.03 -14.86 0.76
N LEU A 9 11.16 -14.32 -0.09
CA LEU A 9 10.26 -13.23 0.29
C LEU A 9 9.36 -13.62 1.46
N ILE A 10 8.72 -14.79 1.37
CA ILE A 10 7.86 -15.31 2.45
C ILE A 10 8.67 -15.52 3.73
N ALA A 11 9.87 -16.08 3.64
CA ALA A 11 10.75 -16.31 4.79
C ALA A 11 11.12 -14.99 5.48
N VAL A 12 11.45 -13.95 4.72
CA VAL A 12 11.76 -12.61 5.25
C VAL A 12 10.55 -12.00 5.95
N ILE A 13 9.36 -12.06 5.33
CA ILE A 13 8.13 -11.56 5.95
C ILE A 13 7.84 -12.31 7.25
N LEU A 14 7.91 -13.64 7.24
CA LEU A 14 7.69 -14.44 8.44
C LEU A 14 8.73 -14.11 9.52
N ALA A 15 10.00 -13.97 9.16
CA ALA A 15 11.05 -13.59 10.09
C ALA A 15 10.76 -12.24 10.76
N ILE A 16 10.37 -11.22 10.00
CA ILE A 16 10.04 -9.88 10.54
C ILE A 16 8.88 -9.94 11.56
N PHE A 17 7.89 -10.81 11.36
CA PHE A 17 6.74 -10.90 12.26
C PHE A 17 6.92 -11.90 13.40
N LEU A 18 7.70 -12.98 13.20
CA LEU A 18 7.84 -14.04 14.20
C LEU A 18 9.05 -13.85 15.11
N LEU A 19 10.19 -13.35 14.60
CA LEU A 19 11.40 -13.17 15.41
C LEU A 19 11.22 -12.26 16.63
N PRO A 20 10.43 -11.17 16.61
CA PRO A 20 10.20 -10.35 17.82
C PRO A 20 9.57 -11.10 18.99
N PHE A 21 8.92 -12.22 18.77
CA PHE A 21 8.41 -13.08 19.86
C PHE A 21 9.53 -13.86 20.59
N VAL A 22 10.65 -14.08 19.91
CA VAL A 22 11.83 -14.77 20.47
C VAL A 22 12.90 -13.76 20.88
N TYR A 23 13.11 -12.75 20.04
CA TYR A 23 14.08 -11.69 20.27
C TYR A 23 13.39 -10.49 20.92
N THR A 24 13.33 -10.50 22.26
CA THR A 24 12.52 -9.58 23.06
C THR A 24 13.22 -8.26 23.41
N ILE A 25 14.40 -7.99 22.86
CA ILE A 25 15.13 -6.73 23.09
C ILE A 25 14.33 -5.56 22.51
N SER A 26 14.15 -4.51 23.31
CA SER A 26 13.40 -3.33 22.88
C SER A 26 14.18 -2.53 21.82
N PRO A 27 13.54 -2.16 20.70
CA PRO A 27 14.18 -1.33 19.65
C PRO A 27 14.39 0.13 20.09
N TYR A 28 13.80 0.54 21.22
CA TYR A 28 13.80 1.93 21.69
C TYR A 28 14.63 2.14 22.98
N GLN A 29 15.05 1.07 23.62
CA GLN A 29 15.84 1.15 24.85
C GLN A 29 17.19 1.78 24.56
N LEU A 30 17.50 2.84 25.28
CA LEU A 30 18.78 3.56 25.22
C LEU A 30 19.73 2.95 26.27
N ASP A 31 20.96 2.62 25.87
CA ASP A 31 22.00 2.16 26.78
C ASP A 31 23.32 2.88 26.48
N PRO A 32 23.62 3.97 27.23
CA PRO A 32 24.86 4.73 27.00
C PRO A 32 26.14 3.91 27.21
N THR A 33 26.06 2.77 27.91
CA THR A 33 27.22 1.88 28.15
C THR A 33 27.51 0.96 26.96
N LYS A 34 26.56 0.82 26.03
CA LYS A 34 26.63 -0.09 24.89
C LYS A 34 26.66 0.64 23.54
N ILE A 35 27.24 1.83 23.47
CA ILE A 35 27.31 2.63 22.25
C ILE A 35 28.25 1.99 21.24
N LEU A 36 27.82 1.87 19.97
CA LEU A 36 28.59 1.39 18.82
C LEU A 36 29.30 0.05 19.06
N GLN A 37 28.67 -0.86 19.78
CA GLN A 37 29.20 -2.21 19.95
C GLN A 37 29.10 -3.00 18.64
N ALA A 38 30.13 -3.81 18.37
CA ALA A 38 30.16 -4.73 17.25
C ALA A 38 29.08 -5.84 17.41
N PRO A 39 28.70 -6.52 16.31
CA PRO A 39 27.81 -7.67 16.35
C PRO A 39 28.30 -8.73 17.36
N SER A 40 27.37 -9.23 18.17
CA SER A 40 27.59 -10.23 19.21
C SER A 40 26.37 -11.11 19.38
N PHE A 41 26.45 -12.16 20.21
CA PHE A 41 25.27 -12.99 20.55
C PHE A 41 24.22 -12.22 21.37
N GLU A 42 24.62 -11.17 22.10
CA GLU A 42 23.70 -10.30 22.83
C GLU A 42 23.05 -9.27 21.89
N HIS A 43 23.80 -8.73 20.94
CA HIS A 43 23.36 -7.74 19.95
C HIS A 43 23.73 -8.23 18.55
N LEU A 44 22.83 -8.97 17.89
CA LEU A 44 23.13 -9.67 16.62
C LEU A 44 23.67 -8.78 15.53
N PHE A 45 23.21 -7.54 15.40
CA PHE A 45 23.70 -6.51 14.46
C PHE A 45 24.46 -5.39 15.16
N GLY A 46 24.88 -5.60 16.41
CA GLY A 46 25.50 -4.57 17.22
C GLY A 46 24.52 -3.48 17.65
N THR A 47 25.05 -2.36 18.13
CA THR A 47 24.28 -1.23 18.66
C THR A 47 24.58 0.06 17.90
N ASP A 48 23.63 1.01 17.94
CA ASP A 48 23.80 2.32 17.30
C ASP A 48 24.49 3.35 18.23
N ARG A 49 24.55 4.60 17.77
CA ARG A 49 25.17 5.72 18.51
C ARG A 49 24.44 6.08 19.82
N LEU A 50 23.29 5.53 20.08
CA LEU A 50 22.50 5.71 21.29
C LEU A 50 22.44 4.42 22.13
N GLY A 51 23.24 3.39 21.76
CA GLY A 51 23.25 2.09 22.42
C GLY A 51 22.03 1.22 22.15
N ARG A 52 21.21 1.56 21.14
CA ARG A 52 20.00 0.78 20.81
C ARG A 52 20.37 -0.42 19.95
N ASP A 53 19.70 -1.55 20.17
CA ASP A 53 19.91 -2.77 19.39
C ASP A 53 19.48 -2.60 17.94
N MET A 54 20.43 -2.80 17.02
CA MET A 54 20.18 -2.60 15.57
C MET A 54 19.29 -3.69 14.97
N PHE A 55 19.38 -4.94 15.44
CA PHE A 55 18.54 -6.02 14.92
C PHE A 55 17.08 -5.85 15.34
N ALA A 56 16.81 -5.52 16.61
CA ALA A 56 15.47 -5.19 17.08
C ALA A 56 14.86 -4.02 16.29
N ARG A 57 15.68 -3.00 15.97
CA ARG A 57 15.23 -1.86 15.15
C ARG A 57 14.91 -2.24 13.71
N VAL A 58 15.69 -3.14 13.09
CA VAL A 58 15.42 -3.65 11.74
C VAL A 58 14.09 -4.42 11.73
N LEU A 59 13.86 -5.28 12.72
CA LEU A 59 12.61 -6.02 12.83
C LEU A 59 11.40 -5.08 13.01
N ASN A 60 11.48 -4.14 13.93
CA ASN A 60 10.41 -3.17 14.19
C ASN A 60 10.14 -2.24 13.00
N GLY A 61 11.21 -1.72 12.37
CA GLY A 61 11.10 -0.92 11.15
C GLY A 61 10.49 -1.71 9.99
N GLY A 62 10.88 -2.98 9.84
CA GLY A 62 10.32 -3.91 8.85
C GLY A 62 8.82 -4.14 9.06
N GLN A 63 8.38 -4.43 10.31
CA GLN A 63 6.96 -4.55 10.64
C GLN A 63 6.18 -3.29 10.28
N THR A 64 6.66 -2.14 10.73
CA THR A 64 6.01 -0.85 10.48
C THR A 64 5.89 -0.57 8.98
N SER A 65 6.97 -0.77 8.22
CA SER A 65 6.99 -0.55 6.77
C SER A 65 6.05 -1.49 6.01
N LEU A 66 6.03 -2.78 6.38
CA LEU A 66 5.16 -3.77 5.75
C LEU A 66 3.67 -3.50 6.05
N ILE A 67 3.34 -3.12 7.29
CA ILE A 67 1.97 -2.78 7.68
C ILE A 67 1.50 -1.53 6.92
N ILE A 68 2.29 -0.46 6.91
CA ILE A 68 1.96 0.77 6.19
C ILE A 68 1.78 0.48 4.70
N GLY A 69 2.74 -0.22 4.09
CA GLY A 69 2.70 -0.55 2.66
C GLY A 69 1.50 -1.42 2.29
N PHE A 70 1.21 -2.45 3.07
CA PHE A 70 0.08 -3.34 2.83
C PHE A 70 -1.27 -2.61 2.97
N LEU A 71 -1.47 -1.85 4.05
CA LEU A 71 -2.72 -1.13 4.28
C LEU A 71 -2.93 -0.01 3.25
N ALA A 72 -1.88 0.75 2.92
CA ALA A 72 -1.96 1.78 1.91
C ALA A 72 -2.24 1.21 0.51
N ALA A 73 -1.55 0.12 0.12
CA ALA A 73 -1.78 -0.54 -1.15
C ALA A 73 -3.19 -1.15 -1.25
N SER A 74 -3.66 -1.81 -0.19
CA SER A 74 -5.01 -2.40 -0.16
C SER A 74 -6.09 -1.33 -0.28
N THR A 75 -5.96 -0.24 0.50
CA THR A 75 -6.92 0.86 0.50
C THR A 75 -6.93 1.60 -0.85
N SER A 76 -5.76 1.95 -1.38
CA SER A 76 -5.66 2.62 -2.68
C SER A 76 -6.17 1.75 -3.83
N SER A 77 -5.89 0.44 -3.80
CA SER A 77 -6.39 -0.50 -4.80
C SER A 77 -7.91 -0.63 -4.75
N MET A 78 -8.49 -0.69 -3.55
CA MET A 78 -9.94 -0.77 -3.37
C MET A 78 -10.64 0.50 -3.90
N VAL A 79 -10.13 1.68 -3.55
CA VAL A 79 -10.66 2.96 -4.06
C VAL A 79 -10.49 3.03 -5.57
N GLY A 80 -9.30 2.70 -6.09
CA GLY A 80 -9.00 2.70 -7.52
C GLY A 80 -9.90 1.75 -8.32
N LEU A 81 -10.15 0.54 -7.78
CA LEU A 81 -11.04 -0.45 -8.37
C LEU A 81 -12.49 0.09 -8.46
N LEU A 82 -13.02 0.60 -7.34
CA LEU A 82 -14.38 1.14 -7.30
C LEU A 82 -14.54 2.32 -8.27
N MET A 83 -13.64 3.29 -8.23
CA MET A 83 -13.69 4.46 -9.12
C MET A 83 -13.50 4.07 -10.59
N GLY A 84 -12.54 3.18 -10.88
CA GLY A 84 -12.26 2.72 -12.24
C GLY A 84 -13.42 1.95 -12.87
N ILE A 85 -14.04 1.02 -12.13
CA ILE A 85 -15.22 0.28 -12.61
C ILE A 85 -16.37 1.24 -12.88
N ASN A 86 -16.68 2.15 -11.94
CA ASN A 86 -17.78 3.09 -12.11
C ASN A 86 -17.57 3.98 -13.34
N ALA A 87 -16.38 4.53 -13.53
CA ALA A 87 -16.04 5.33 -14.70
C ALA A 87 -16.19 4.55 -16.02
N GLY A 88 -15.59 3.36 -16.10
CA GLY A 88 -15.57 2.56 -17.32
C GLY A 88 -16.92 1.92 -17.66
N TYR A 89 -17.70 1.50 -16.66
CA TYR A 89 -19.00 0.84 -16.88
C TYR A 89 -20.12 1.82 -17.19
N PHE A 90 -20.30 2.87 -16.36
CA PHE A 90 -21.40 3.83 -16.53
C PHE A 90 -21.15 4.84 -17.64
N LYS A 91 -19.88 5.14 -17.95
CA LYS A 91 -19.50 6.08 -19.02
C LYS A 91 -20.11 7.49 -18.80
N GLY A 92 -20.09 8.31 -19.85
CA GLY A 92 -20.78 9.61 -19.84
C GLY A 92 -20.27 10.57 -18.76
N ASN A 93 -21.18 11.18 -18.00
CA ASN A 93 -20.85 12.18 -16.98
C ASN A 93 -20.02 11.59 -15.82
N MET A 94 -20.31 10.35 -15.41
CA MET A 94 -19.56 9.67 -14.36
C MET A 94 -18.09 9.50 -14.75
N ASP A 95 -17.87 9.02 -15.96
CA ASP A 95 -16.52 8.86 -16.53
C ASP A 95 -15.78 10.21 -16.62
N LYS A 96 -16.46 11.23 -17.11
CA LYS A 96 -15.89 12.59 -17.23
C LYS A 96 -15.51 13.14 -15.86
N THR A 97 -16.38 13.05 -14.86
CA THR A 97 -16.11 13.54 -13.51
C THR A 97 -14.93 12.84 -12.87
N ILE A 98 -14.91 11.50 -12.90
CA ILE A 98 -13.82 10.71 -12.31
C ILE A 98 -12.50 10.99 -13.04
N SER A 99 -12.52 11.12 -14.38
CA SER A 99 -11.31 11.45 -15.16
C SER A 99 -10.77 12.84 -14.79
N ILE A 100 -11.62 13.86 -14.67
CA ILE A 100 -11.21 15.20 -14.23
C ILE A 100 -10.62 15.16 -12.83
N MET A 101 -11.23 14.41 -11.89
CA MET A 101 -10.66 14.23 -10.55
C MET A 101 -9.27 13.60 -10.61
N ILE A 102 -9.10 12.53 -11.36
CA ILE A 102 -7.80 11.86 -11.53
C ILE A 102 -6.76 12.85 -12.09
N ASP A 103 -7.11 13.59 -13.13
CA ASP A 103 -6.19 14.53 -13.78
C ASP A 103 -5.82 15.72 -12.86
N LEU A 104 -6.77 16.24 -12.10
CA LEU A 104 -6.51 17.27 -11.09
C LEU A 104 -5.51 16.77 -10.02
N PHE A 105 -5.75 15.60 -9.45
CA PHE A 105 -4.85 15.05 -8.43
C PHE A 105 -3.46 14.72 -8.98
N LEU A 106 -3.36 14.23 -10.22
CA LEU A 106 -2.08 13.94 -10.87
C LEU A 106 -1.29 15.21 -11.27
N THR A 107 -1.95 16.35 -11.34
CA THR A 107 -1.28 17.64 -11.59
C THR A 107 -0.44 18.07 -10.38
N PHE A 108 -0.84 17.67 -9.17
CA PHE A 108 -0.08 17.96 -7.97
C PHE A 108 1.04 16.93 -7.77
N PRO A 109 2.31 17.37 -7.62
CA PRO A 109 3.39 16.45 -7.29
C PRO A 109 3.13 15.83 -5.91
N THR A 110 2.80 14.55 -5.89
CA THR A 110 2.46 13.78 -4.68
C THR A 110 3.49 13.93 -3.56
N PHE A 111 4.77 14.01 -3.94
CA PHE A 111 5.87 14.18 -3.00
C PHE A 111 5.78 15.51 -2.22
N PHE A 112 5.45 16.63 -2.89
CA PHE A 112 5.30 17.91 -2.20
C PHE A 112 4.08 17.96 -1.29
N LEU A 113 2.98 17.31 -1.68
CA LEU A 113 1.79 17.18 -0.85
C LEU A 113 2.09 16.37 0.41
N LEU A 114 2.86 15.28 0.27
CA LEU A 114 3.29 14.45 1.40
C LEU A 114 4.20 15.24 2.34
N LEU A 115 5.18 15.98 1.83
CA LEU A 115 6.06 16.84 2.63
C LEU A 115 5.28 17.92 3.37
N ALA A 116 4.35 18.59 2.70
CA ALA A 116 3.52 19.62 3.33
C ALA A 116 2.68 19.03 4.47
N LEU A 117 2.02 17.89 4.25
CA LEU A 117 1.21 17.24 5.28
C LEU A 117 2.04 16.81 6.49
N VAL A 118 3.19 16.18 6.26
CA VAL A 118 4.08 15.73 7.35
C VAL A 118 4.66 16.91 8.14
N SER A 119 4.81 18.09 7.52
CA SER A 119 5.30 19.29 8.20
C SER A 119 4.27 19.91 9.16
N TYR A 120 2.97 19.74 8.88
CA TYR A 120 1.89 20.31 9.70
C TYR A 120 1.30 19.32 10.70
N ILE A 121 1.37 18.03 10.44
CA ILE A 121 0.75 16.99 11.26
C ILE A 121 1.85 16.10 11.82
N GLN A 122 1.78 15.76 13.11
CA GLN A 122 2.73 14.83 13.71
C GLN A 122 2.75 13.52 12.90
N ALA A 123 3.94 13.14 12.44
CA ALA A 123 4.13 11.94 11.64
C ALA A 123 3.69 10.70 12.41
N SER A 124 2.67 10.00 11.90
CA SER A 124 2.21 8.72 12.42
C SER A 124 2.00 7.72 11.29
N ALA A 125 2.07 6.43 11.59
CA ALA A 125 1.82 5.37 10.63
C ALA A 125 0.44 5.53 9.94
N LEU A 126 -0.58 5.91 10.72
CA LEU A 126 -1.93 6.12 10.20
C LEU A 126 -1.99 7.26 9.19
N ILE A 127 -1.33 8.38 9.46
CA ILE A 127 -1.29 9.53 8.54
C ILE A 127 -0.57 9.14 7.24
N LEU A 128 0.53 8.39 7.32
CA LEU A 128 1.23 7.89 6.15
C LEU A 128 0.34 6.97 5.30
N ILE A 129 -0.40 6.04 5.93
CA ILE A 129 -1.35 5.16 5.24
C ILE A 129 -2.41 5.98 4.51
N ILE A 130 -3.03 6.96 5.17
CA ILE A 130 -4.06 7.81 4.57
C ILE A 130 -3.51 8.60 3.39
N VAL A 131 -2.37 9.27 3.56
CA VAL A 131 -1.78 10.11 2.52
C VAL A 131 -1.39 9.28 1.30
N ILE A 132 -0.71 8.14 1.51
CA ILE A 132 -0.33 7.26 0.40
C ILE A 132 -1.58 6.70 -0.28
N SER A 133 -2.61 6.31 0.48
CA SER A 133 -3.85 5.80 -0.10
C SER A 133 -4.56 6.83 -0.97
N ILE A 134 -4.67 8.08 -0.50
CA ILE A 134 -5.32 9.18 -1.24
C ILE A 134 -4.55 9.56 -2.50
N THR A 135 -3.24 9.37 -2.52
CA THR A 135 -2.41 9.77 -3.66
C THR A 135 -2.12 8.63 -4.65
N SER A 136 -2.33 7.37 -4.27
CA SER A 136 -1.94 6.22 -5.12
C SER A 136 -3.10 5.55 -5.87
N TRP A 137 -4.37 5.82 -5.52
CA TRP A 137 -5.52 5.18 -6.15
C TRP A 137 -5.72 5.53 -7.63
N MET A 138 -5.23 6.69 -8.06
CA MET A 138 -5.48 7.26 -9.39
C MET A 138 -4.92 6.41 -10.53
N GLY A 139 -3.69 5.88 -10.37
CA GLY A 139 -3.06 4.99 -11.35
C GLY A 139 -3.87 3.72 -11.55
N MET A 140 -4.32 3.10 -10.44
CA MET A 140 -5.18 1.92 -10.46
C MET A 140 -6.54 2.23 -11.09
N ALA A 141 -7.16 3.35 -10.71
CA ALA A 141 -8.45 3.77 -11.28
C ALA A 141 -8.37 3.97 -12.79
N ARG A 142 -7.31 4.57 -13.31
CA ARG A 142 -7.11 4.77 -14.75
C ARG A 142 -6.96 3.44 -15.49
N MET A 143 -6.20 2.51 -14.94
CA MET A 143 -6.02 1.17 -15.52
C MET A 143 -7.35 0.40 -15.54
N ILE A 144 -8.03 0.32 -14.39
CA ILE A 144 -9.32 -0.39 -14.26
C ILE A 144 -10.42 0.26 -15.11
N ARG A 145 -10.44 1.60 -15.21
CA ARG A 145 -11.35 2.32 -16.12
C ARG A 145 -11.20 1.85 -17.57
N SER A 146 -9.95 1.75 -18.06
CA SER A 146 -9.68 1.29 -19.41
C SER A 146 -10.16 -0.13 -19.65
N GLU A 147 -9.87 -1.04 -18.73
CA GLU A 147 -10.31 -2.45 -18.81
C GLU A 147 -11.83 -2.56 -18.71
N SER A 148 -12.45 -1.86 -17.76
CA SER A 148 -13.91 -1.86 -17.58
C SER A 148 -14.64 -1.32 -18.81
N PHE A 149 -14.08 -0.30 -19.47
CA PHE A 149 -14.60 0.23 -20.73
C PHE A 149 -14.51 -0.80 -21.85
N ALA A 150 -13.38 -1.49 -21.99
CA ALA A 150 -13.15 -2.52 -22.99
C ALA A 150 -14.10 -3.71 -22.81
N ILE A 151 -14.21 -4.21 -21.57
CA ILE A 151 -15.13 -5.32 -21.21
C ILE A 151 -16.57 -4.90 -21.44
N GLY A 152 -16.98 -3.72 -21.00
CA GLY A 152 -18.35 -3.21 -21.16
C GLY A 152 -18.83 -3.08 -22.59
N ASN A 153 -17.92 -3.05 -23.56
CA ASN A 153 -18.23 -3.03 -25.00
C ASN A 153 -18.35 -4.42 -25.64
N LYS A 154 -18.00 -5.51 -24.93
CA LYS A 154 -18.05 -6.86 -25.47
C LYS A 154 -19.50 -7.30 -25.76
N PRO A 155 -19.75 -8.09 -26.82
CA PRO A 155 -21.09 -8.52 -27.22
C PRO A 155 -21.85 -9.22 -26.10
N PHE A 156 -21.20 -10.08 -25.31
CA PHE A 156 -21.87 -10.81 -24.23
C PHE A 156 -22.41 -9.88 -23.13
N ILE A 157 -21.70 -8.79 -22.81
CA ILE A 157 -22.19 -7.79 -21.83
C ILE A 157 -23.43 -7.07 -22.37
N LYS A 158 -23.49 -6.77 -23.66
CA LYS A 158 -24.67 -6.19 -24.30
C LYS A 158 -25.87 -7.13 -24.21
N ILE A 159 -25.66 -8.43 -24.44
CA ILE A 159 -26.71 -9.45 -24.29
C ILE A 159 -27.21 -9.51 -22.86
N LEU A 160 -26.32 -9.49 -21.85
CA LEU A 160 -26.71 -9.50 -20.44
C LEU A 160 -27.55 -8.26 -20.07
N LYS A 161 -27.21 -7.09 -20.61
CA LYS A 161 -28.00 -5.86 -20.42
C LYS A 161 -29.40 -5.96 -21.03
N VAL A 162 -29.51 -6.50 -22.26
CA VAL A 162 -30.81 -6.74 -22.93
C VAL A 162 -31.63 -7.76 -22.17
N ALA A 163 -31.00 -8.79 -21.61
CA ALA A 163 -31.66 -9.80 -20.73
C ALA A 163 -32.00 -9.27 -19.34
N ASN A 164 -31.88 -7.96 -19.11
CA ASN A 164 -32.21 -7.27 -17.86
C ASN A 164 -31.48 -7.82 -16.61
N VAL A 165 -30.25 -8.33 -16.78
CA VAL A 165 -29.40 -8.75 -15.67
C VAL A 165 -28.95 -7.52 -14.89
N SER A 166 -29.08 -7.55 -13.55
CA SER A 166 -28.74 -6.41 -12.71
C SER A 166 -27.26 -5.99 -12.88
N THR A 167 -27.00 -4.69 -12.87
CA THR A 167 -25.67 -4.09 -12.98
C THR A 167 -24.68 -4.69 -11.98
N PHE A 168 -25.10 -4.87 -10.71
CA PHE A 168 -24.29 -5.48 -9.67
C PHE A 168 -23.82 -6.90 -10.07
N LYS A 169 -24.73 -7.71 -10.61
CA LYS A 169 -24.41 -9.07 -11.07
C LYS A 169 -23.48 -9.05 -12.29
N ILE A 170 -23.62 -8.07 -13.18
CA ILE A 170 -22.70 -7.90 -14.31
C ILE A 170 -21.29 -7.54 -13.83
N ILE A 171 -21.16 -6.60 -12.89
CA ILE A 171 -19.86 -6.13 -12.38
C ILE A 171 -19.12 -7.20 -11.55
N PHE A 172 -19.84 -7.96 -10.71
CA PHE A 172 -19.19 -8.89 -9.77
C PHE A 172 -19.13 -10.35 -10.23
N LYS A 173 -19.83 -10.71 -11.30
CA LYS A 173 -19.88 -12.11 -11.77
C LYS A 173 -19.32 -12.30 -13.18
N TYR A 174 -19.37 -11.28 -14.03
CA TYR A 174 -18.99 -11.34 -15.44
C TYR A 174 -17.95 -10.28 -15.80
#